data_f2e92160bd003d623e163524baebbc06
#
_entry.id   f2e92160bd003d623e163524baebbc06
#
_cell.length_a   1.000
_cell.length_b   1.000
_cell.length_c   1.000
_cell.angle_alpha   90.00
_cell.angle_beta   90.00
_cell.angle_gamma   90.00
#
_symmetry.space_group_name_H-M   'P 1'
#
loop_
_entity.id
_entity.type
_entity.pdbx_description
1 polymer ?
#
loop_
_entity_poly.entity_id
_entity_poly.type
_entity_poly.pdbx_seq_one_letter_code
_entity_poly.pdbx_strand_id
1 'polypeptide(L)'
;VAALLIIILVIAAGIFFVTTRFGRTSYASVNKSMGEYMVKANDDLLGKGTGKELKKSLYVPRKIDKTKKLIAFTFDDGPLKGNTERVLAALEKNDARATFFMLGQNANYYPETVKKVLESGNEVSSHTWNHTYLPKVSAAQVREQEDKTANAIYKACGSKPVSVRPPYGAINENVKKG
;
A
#
# COMPACT_ATOMS: atom_id res chain seq x y z
N VAL A 1 10.76 33.54 13.94
CA VAL A 1 11.71 32.65 14.63
C VAL A 1 11.03 31.97 15.81
N ALA A 2 10.21 32.67 16.63
CA ALA A 2 9.48 32.08 17.77
C ALA A 2 8.45 31.00 17.38
N ALA A 3 7.72 31.19 16.27
CA ALA A 3 6.72 30.23 15.77
C ALA A 3 7.34 28.90 15.31
N LEU A 4 8.53 28.94 14.71
CA LEU A 4 9.26 27.74 14.27
C LEU A 4 9.78 26.91 15.47
N LEU A 5 10.22 27.58 16.53
CA LEU A 5 10.67 26.93 17.77
C LEU A 5 9.51 26.24 18.53
N ILE A 6 8.30 26.79 18.50
CA ILE A 6 7.12 26.18 19.12
C ILE A 6 6.71 24.93 18.36
N ILE A 7 6.75 24.92 17.01
CA ILE A 7 6.44 23.73 16.22
C ILE A 7 7.44 22.61 16.47
N ILE A 8 8.73 22.92 16.55
CA ILE A 8 9.78 21.92 16.86
C ILE A 8 9.63 21.36 18.28
N LEU A 9 9.28 22.19 19.25
CA LEU A 9 9.04 21.75 20.63
C LEU A 9 7.78 20.86 20.76
N VAL A 10 6.71 21.14 20.01
CA VAL A 10 5.50 20.32 20.00
C VAL A 10 5.77 18.96 19.33
N ILE A 11 6.58 18.93 18.27
CA ILE A 11 6.99 17.67 17.63
C ILE A 11 7.90 16.88 18.56
N ALA A 12 8.88 17.53 19.21
CA ALA A 12 9.78 16.88 20.17
C ALA A 12 9.03 16.39 21.42
N ALA A 13 8.08 17.16 21.96
CA ALA A 13 7.22 16.75 23.08
C ALA A 13 6.27 15.59 22.70
N GLY A 14 5.74 15.58 21.48
CA GLY A 14 4.91 14.49 20.96
C GLY A 14 5.70 13.19 20.80
N ILE A 15 6.90 13.25 20.29
CA ILE A 15 7.82 12.10 20.17
C ILE A 15 8.28 11.62 21.54
N PHE A 16 8.59 12.53 22.46
CA PHE A 16 9.00 12.18 23.83
C PHE A 16 7.85 11.52 24.60
N PHE A 17 6.61 12.00 24.45
CA PHE A 17 5.43 11.40 25.10
C PHE A 17 5.11 10.00 24.53
N VAL A 18 5.35 9.77 23.24
CA VAL A 18 5.22 8.47 22.59
C VAL A 18 6.28 7.50 23.11
N THR A 19 7.55 7.92 23.23
CA THR A 19 8.65 7.03 23.65
C THR A 19 8.62 6.68 25.14
N THR A 20 8.09 7.52 26.02
CA THR A 20 8.07 7.26 27.48
C THR A 20 6.84 6.44 27.94
N ARG A 21 5.75 6.39 27.18
CA ARG A 21 4.53 5.69 27.55
C ARG A 21 4.34 4.31 26.86
N PHE A 22 5.22 3.95 25.91
CA PHE A 22 5.11 2.74 25.10
C PHE A 22 5.95 1.54 25.61
N GLY A 23 5.97 1.34 26.91
CA GLY A 23 6.39 0.05 27.46
C GLY A 23 5.21 -0.93 27.54
N ARG A 24 4.88 -1.64 26.49
CA ARG A 24 3.88 -2.74 26.38
C ARG A 24 2.55 -2.42 25.67
N THR A 25 2.57 -1.84 24.52
CA THR A 25 1.39 -1.87 23.63
C THR A 25 1.66 -2.78 22.43
N SER A 26 0.70 -3.67 22.12
CA SER A 26 0.84 -4.58 20.98
C SER A 26 0.90 -3.80 19.66
N TYR A 27 1.63 -4.31 18.67
CA TYR A 27 1.76 -3.74 17.33
C TYR A 27 0.41 -3.37 16.70
N ALA A 28 -0.64 -4.11 17.01
CA ALA A 28 -2.00 -3.88 16.53
C ALA A 28 -2.63 -2.57 17.07
N SER A 29 -2.35 -2.19 18.33
CA SER A 29 -2.86 -0.95 18.91
C SER A 29 -2.10 0.29 18.42
N VAL A 30 -0.81 0.14 18.11
CA VAL A 30 0.01 1.21 17.51
C VAL A 30 -0.45 1.52 16.10
N ASN A 31 -0.70 0.51 15.28
CA ASN A 31 -1.19 0.70 13.92
C ASN A 31 -2.60 1.31 13.87
N LYS A 32 -3.47 0.97 14.81
CA LYS A 32 -4.80 1.56 14.90
C LYS A 32 -4.72 3.05 15.27
N SER A 33 -3.96 3.40 16.32
CA SER A 33 -3.82 4.79 16.77
C SER A 33 -3.06 5.66 15.74
N MET A 34 -2.06 5.10 15.05
CA MET A 34 -1.33 5.77 13.99
C MET A 34 -2.24 6.03 12.78
N GLY A 35 -3.08 5.05 12.41
CA GLY A 35 -4.08 5.22 11.36
C GLY A 35 -5.10 6.31 11.68
N GLU A 36 -5.62 6.35 12.90
CA GLU A 36 -6.55 7.37 13.37
C GLU A 36 -5.88 8.76 13.43
N TYR A 37 -4.61 8.84 13.85
CA TYR A 37 -3.85 10.08 13.87
C TYR A 37 -3.56 10.61 12.46
N MET A 38 -3.17 9.75 11.52
CA MET A 38 -2.90 10.11 10.12
C MET A 38 -4.17 10.57 9.41
N VAL A 39 -5.32 9.94 9.69
CA VAL A 39 -6.61 10.38 9.15
C VAL A 39 -6.98 11.76 9.68
N LYS A 40 -6.83 11.99 10.99
CA LYS A 40 -7.13 13.29 11.61
C LYS A 40 -6.20 14.39 11.09
N ALA A 41 -4.89 14.12 11.00
CA ALA A 41 -3.93 15.08 10.48
C ALA A 41 -4.21 15.43 9.00
N ASN A 42 -4.69 14.47 8.21
CA ASN A 42 -5.06 14.70 6.82
C ASN A 42 -6.38 15.48 6.69
N ASP A 43 -7.36 15.19 7.54
CA ASP A 43 -8.62 15.94 7.63
C ASP A 43 -8.38 17.42 8.04
N ASP A 44 -7.42 17.66 8.93
CA ASP A 44 -7.03 19.00 9.38
C ASP A 44 -6.25 19.81 8.32
N LEU A 45 -5.45 19.10 7.47
CA LEU A 45 -4.62 19.71 6.41
C LEU A 45 -5.37 19.97 5.10
N LEU A 46 -6.33 19.11 4.73
CA LEU A 46 -6.97 19.11 3.42
C LEU A 46 -8.46 19.53 3.46
N GLY A 47 -9.01 19.82 4.65
CA GLY A 47 -10.42 20.16 4.84
C GLY A 47 -11.35 18.94 4.89
N LYS A 48 -12.49 19.10 5.58
CA LYS A 48 -13.41 18.02 6.01
C LYS A 48 -14.06 17.15 4.90
N GLY A 49 -13.72 17.34 3.63
CA GLY A 49 -14.28 16.58 2.50
C GLY A 49 -13.45 15.37 2.09
N THR A 50 -12.13 15.45 2.24
CA THR A 50 -11.19 14.47 1.68
C THR A 50 -10.97 13.23 2.54
N GLY A 51 -11.09 13.31 3.86
CA GLY A 51 -10.91 12.17 4.76
C GLY A 51 -11.97 11.07 4.59
N LYS A 52 -13.18 11.44 4.16
CA LYS A 52 -14.27 10.48 3.91
C LYS A 52 -14.09 9.74 2.59
N GLU A 53 -13.53 10.40 1.57
CA GLU A 53 -13.18 9.78 0.30
C GLU A 53 -11.93 8.91 0.41
N LEU A 54 -10.89 9.34 1.13
CA LEU A 54 -9.71 8.51 1.41
C LEU A 54 -10.06 7.23 2.19
N LYS A 55 -10.96 7.32 3.19
CA LYS A 55 -11.45 6.13 3.91
C LYS A 55 -12.19 5.15 3.01
N LYS A 56 -12.83 5.63 1.93
CA LYS A 56 -13.53 4.79 0.96
C LYS A 56 -12.58 4.10 -0.01
N SER A 57 -11.38 4.68 -0.25
CA SER A 57 -10.38 4.15 -1.18
C SER A 57 -9.37 3.19 -0.54
N LEU A 58 -9.24 3.17 0.79
CA LEU A 58 -8.34 2.24 1.47
C LEU A 58 -8.91 0.81 1.42
N TYR A 59 -8.07 -0.14 1.03
CA TYR A 59 -8.40 -1.56 1.12
C TYR A 59 -8.81 -1.91 2.55
N VAL A 60 -10.06 -2.32 2.72
CA VAL A 60 -10.57 -2.85 4.00
C VAL A 60 -10.69 -4.36 3.85
N PRO A 61 -9.91 -5.15 4.60
CA PRO A 61 -10.01 -6.60 4.56
C PRO A 61 -11.43 -7.04 4.87
N ARG A 62 -12.04 -7.82 3.97
CA ARG A 62 -13.36 -8.41 4.23
C ARG A 62 -13.24 -9.45 5.36
N LYS A 63 -14.23 -9.48 6.25
CA LYS A 63 -14.33 -10.55 7.25
C LYS A 63 -14.54 -11.88 6.51
N ILE A 64 -13.61 -12.81 6.71
CA ILE A 64 -13.66 -14.12 6.08
C ILE A 64 -14.74 -14.98 6.76
N ASP A 65 -15.73 -15.38 5.98
CA ASP A 65 -16.72 -16.38 6.41
C ASP A 65 -16.17 -17.78 6.11
N LYS A 66 -15.65 -18.42 7.15
CA LYS A 66 -15.02 -19.75 7.04
C LYS A 66 -16.02 -20.89 6.71
N THR A 67 -17.32 -20.62 6.71
CA THR A 67 -18.35 -21.60 6.34
C THR A 67 -18.54 -21.70 4.84
N LYS A 68 -18.01 -20.72 4.06
CA LYS A 68 -18.13 -20.67 2.60
C LYS A 68 -16.86 -21.17 1.92
N LYS A 69 -17.02 -21.75 0.74
CA LYS A 69 -15.91 -22.00 -0.17
C LYS A 69 -15.39 -20.67 -0.69
N LEU A 70 -14.14 -20.37 -0.44
CA LEU A 70 -13.51 -19.11 -0.81
C LEU A 70 -12.45 -19.34 -1.89
N ILE A 71 -12.36 -18.41 -2.83
CA ILE A 71 -11.26 -18.31 -3.80
C ILE A 71 -10.66 -16.90 -3.72
N ALA A 72 -9.36 -16.80 -3.94
CA ALA A 72 -8.66 -15.53 -4.06
C ALA A 72 -8.24 -15.34 -5.53
N PHE A 73 -8.69 -14.25 -6.14
CA PHE A 73 -8.20 -13.84 -7.45
C PHE A 73 -6.98 -12.96 -7.31
N THR A 74 -5.96 -13.22 -8.11
CA THR A 74 -4.78 -12.38 -8.21
C THR A 74 -4.41 -12.16 -9.68
N PHE A 75 -3.87 -10.97 -9.97
CA PHE A 75 -3.44 -10.58 -11.31
C PHE A 75 -2.04 -10.00 -11.21
N ASP A 76 -1.12 -10.52 -12.02
CA ASP A 76 0.28 -10.10 -12.05
C ASP A 76 0.55 -9.21 -13.29
N ASP A 77 1.72 -8.57 -13.35
CA ASP A 77 2.27 -7.80 -14.48
C ASP A 77 1.55 -6.50 -14.87
N GLY A 78 0.44 -6.17 -14.20
CA GLY A 78 -0.27 -4.91 -14.44
C GLY A 78 0.48 -3.68 -13.87
N PRO A 79 -0.18 -2.52 -13.92
CA PRO A 79 -1.39 -2.25 -14.69
C PRO A 79 -1.12 -2.12 -16.18
N LEU A 80 -2.12 -2.41 -17.01
CA LEU A 80 -2.13 -2.08 -18.42
C LEU A 80 -3.48 -1.42 -18.76
N LYS A 81 -3.41 -0.18 -19.26
CA LYS A 81 -4.61 0.60 -19.64
C LYS A 81 -5.49 -0.20 -20.61
N GLY A 82 -6.79 -0.19 -20.36
CA GLY A 82 -7.78 -0.95 -21.12
C GLY A 82 -7.95 -2.38 -20.60
N ASN A 83 -6.87 -3.15 -20.43
CA ASN A 83 -6.98 -4.53 -19.94
C ASN A 83 -7.33 -4.57 -18.44
N THR A 84 -6.66 -3.78 -17.62
CA THR A 84 -6.94 -3.71 -16.19
C THR A 84 -8.36 -3.21 -15.93
N GLU A 85 -8.83 -2.21 -16.66
CA GLU A 85 -10.20 -1.71 -16.54
C GLU A 85 -11.25 -2.77 -16.93
N ARG A 86 -10.97 -3.61 -17.92
CA ARG A 86 -11.87 -4.74 -18.28
C ARG A 86 -11.96 -5.77 -17.16
N VAL A 87 -10.83 -6.04 -16.50
CA VAL A 87 -10.81 -6.93 -15.32
C VAL A 87 -11.61 -6.32 -14.18
N LEU A 88 -11.43 -5.02 -13.89
CA LEU A 88 -12.18 -4.31 -12.86
C LEU A 88 -13.69 -4.38 -13.11
N ALA A 89 -14.14 -4.13 -14.35
CA ALA A 89 -15.55 -4.23 -14.71
C ALA A 89 -16.11 -5.65 -14.51
N ALA A 90 -15.32 -6.69 -14.80
CA ALA A 90 -15.74 -8.08 -14.57
C ALA A 90 -15.83 -8.40 -13.07
N LEU A 91 -14.89 -7.92 -12.25
CA LEU A 91 -14.92 -8.08 -10.80
C LEU A 91 -16.12 -7.37 -10.18
N GLU A 92 -16.36 -6.12 -10.57
CA GLU A 92 -17.50 -5.31 -10.11
C GLU A 92 -18.84 -5.97 -10.44
N LYS A 93 -19.02 -6.44 -11.69
CA LYS A 93 -20.24 -7.15 -12.13
C LYS A 93 -20.56 -8.39 -11.27
N ASN A 94 -19.54 -9.03 -10.70
CA ASN A 94 -19.67 -10.24 -9.91
C ASN A 94 -19.50 -10.02 -8.40
N ASP A 95 -19.53 -8.76 -7.92
CA ASP A 95 -19.24 -8.38 -6.52
C ASP A 95 -17.95 -9.05 -5.99
N ALA A 96 -16.96 -9.25 -6.86
CA ALA A 96 -15.68 -9.87 -6.54
C ALA A 96 -14.60 -8.83 -6.27
N ARG A 97 -13.55 -9.26 -5.58
CA ARG A 97 -12.34 -8.48 -5.30
C ARG A 97 -11.12 -9.32 -5.66
N ALA A 98 -10.03 -8.63 -5.94
CA ALA A 98 -8.76 -9.26 -6.29
C ALA A 98 -7.58 -8.50 -5.69
N THR A 99 -6.41 -9.15 -5.68
CA THR A 99 -5.12 -8.51 -5.44
C THR A 99 -4.40 -8.35 -6.78
N PHE A 100 -3.94 -7.14 -7.07
CA PHE A 100 -3.18 -6.82 -8.27
C PHE A 100 -1.71 -6.63 -7.90
N PHE A 101 -0.86 -7.59 -8.25
CA PHE A 101 0.59 -7.49 -8.11
C PHE A 101 1.16 -6.73 -9.32
N MET A 102 1.48 -5.46 -9.11
CA MET A 102 1.83 -4.54 -10.18
C MET A 102 3.32 -4.38 -10.34
N LEU A 103 3.79 -4.28 -11.57
CA LEU A 103 5.14 -3.84 -11.89
C LEU A 103 5.24 -2.33 -11.64
N GLY A 104 6.28 -1.90 -10.92
CA GLY A 104 6.46 -0.50 -10.57
C GLY A 104 6.60 0.41 -11.79
N GLN A 105 7.28 -0.03 -12.84
CA GLN A 105 7.37 0.71 -14.10
C GLN A 105 6.00 0.93 -14.75
N ASN A 106 5.12 -0.07 -14.71
CA ASN A 106 3.77 0.03 -15.26
C ASN A 106 2.89 0.92 -14.38
N ALA A 107 3.03 0.83 -13.05
CA ALA A 107 2.35 1.71 -12.11
C ALA A 107 2.75 3.19 -12.32
N ASN A 108 4.04 3.43 -12.57
CA ASN A 108 4.53 4.77 -12.91
C ASN A 108 4.00 5.27 -14.27
N TYR A 109 3.78 4.37 -15.22
CA TYR A 109 3.30 4.73 -16.57
C TYR A 109 1.78 4.93 -16.60
N TYR A 110 1.02 4.19 -15.78
CA TYR A 110 -0.45 4.22 -15.74
C TYR A 110 -0.99 4.52 -14.33
N PRO A 111 -0.63 5.69 -13.72
CA PRO A 111 -0.99 6.00 -12.34
C PRO A 111 -2.51 6.06 -12.13
N GLU A 112 -3.27 6.56 -13.10
CA GLU A 112 -4.73 6.62 -13.01
C GLU A 112 -5.37 5.22 -12.98
N THR A 113 -4.76 4.23 -13.64
CA THR A 113 -5.24 2.85 -13.59
C THR A 113 -4.95 2.22 -12.22
N VAL A 114 -3.77 2.49 -11.61
CA VAL A 114 -3.47 2.08 -10.22
C VAL A 114 -4.51 2.64 -9.25
N LYS A 115 -4.80 3.94 -9.36
CA LYS A 115 -5.80 4.62 -8.54
C LYS A 115 -7.18 3.97 -8.67
N LYS A 116 -7.65 3.71 -9.90
CA LYS A 116 -8.91 3.02 -10.16
C LYS A 116 -8.98 1.64 -9.50
N VAL A 117 -7.90 0.85 -9.53
CA VAL A 117 -7.85 -0.46 -8.89
C VAL A 117 -8.13 -0.34 -7.40
N LEU A 118 -7.46 0.59 -6.71
CA LEU A 118 -7.67 0.82 -5.28
C LEU A 118 -9.07 1.35 -4.97
N GLU A 119 -9.55 2.35 -5.72
CA GLU A 119 -10.87 2.96 -5.55
C GLU A 119 -12.01 1.97 -5.76
N SER A 120 -11.83 0.96 -6.62
CA SER A 120 -12.77 -0.15 -6.82
C SER A 120 -12.71 -1.18 -5.68
N GLY A 121 -11.96 -0.92 -4.60
CA GLY A 121 -11.88 -1.78 -3.40
C GLY A 121 -11.05 -3.04 -3.61
N ASN A 122 -10.15 -3.05 -4.59
CA ASN A 122 -9.18 -4.10 -4.80
C ASN A 122 -7.86 -3.79 -4.08
N GLU A 123 -7.03 -4.79 -3.85
CA GLU A 123 -5.70 -4.63 -3.27
C GLU A 123 -4.68 -4.35 -4.38
N VAL A 124 -3.76 -3.40 -4.11
CA VAL A 124 -2.60 -3.11 -4.94
C VAL A 124 -1.34 -3.56 -4.20
N SER A 125 -0.55 -4.43 -4.82
CA SER A 125 0.64 -5.04 -4.26
C SER A 125 1.82 -4.98 -5.23
N SER A 126 3.04 -5.31 -4.75
CA SER A 126 4.26 -5.22 -5.55
C SER A 126 4.53 -6.50 -6.33
N HIS A 127 4.96 -6.34 -7.60
CA HIS A 127 5.54 -7.40 -8.43
C HIS A 127 6.94 -7.03 -8.93
N THR A 128 7.71 -6.31 -8.12
CA THR A 128 9.00 -5.69 -8.44
C THR A 128 8.90 -4.52 -9.43
N TRP A 129 10.01 -3.85 -9.70
CA TRP A 129 10.01 -2.71 -10.61
C TRP A 129 9.78 -3.11 -12.06
N ASN A 130 10.54 -4.10 -12.57
CA ASN A 130 10.59 -4.45 -13.98
C ASN A 130 10.64 -5.96 -14.24
N HIS A 131 10.04 -6.76 -13.37
CA HIS A 131 9.98 -8.22 -13.48
C HIS A 131 11.36 -8.91 -13.44
N THR A 132 12.31 -8.33 -12.68
CA THR A 132 13.66 -8.89 -12.53
C THR A 132 13.63 -10.28 -11.87
N TYR A 133 14.45 -11.23 -12.37
CA TYR A 133 14.69 -12.50 -11.71
C TYR A 133 15.54 -12.30 -10.46
N LEU A 134 14.88 -12.10 -9.32
CA LEU A 134 15.47 -11.65 -8.05
C LEU A 134 16.61 -12.55 -7.52
N PRO A 135 16.60 -13.89 -7.68
CA PRO A 135 17.72 -14.73 -7.20
C PRO A 135 19.09 -14.43 -7.81
N LYS A 136 19.15 -13.73 -8.94
CA LYS A 136 20.40 -13.33 -9.61
C LYS A 136 20.95 -11.97 -9.18
N VAL A 137 20.25 -11.26 -8.31
CA VAL A 137 20.65 -9.92 -7.87
C VAL A 137 20.96 -9.91 -6.37
N SER A 138 21.68 -8.91 -5.91
CA SER A 138 22.00 -8.74 -4.48
C SER A 138 20.76 -8.31 -3.66
N ALA A 139 20.78 -8.53 -2.35
CA ALA A 139 19.73 -8.07 -1.46
C ALA A 139 19.49 -6.54 -1.55
N ALA A 140 20.55 -5.75 -1.76
CA ALA A 140 20.41 -4.31 -1.98
C ALA A 140 19.65 -3.97 -3.27
N GLN A 141 19.89 -4.72 -4.34
CA GLN A 141 19.16 -4.55 -5.59
C GLN A 141 17.71 -5.04 -5.49
N VAL A 142 17.43 -6.10 -4.71
CA VAL A 142 16.06 -6.51 -4.39
C VAL A 142 15.33 -5.37 -3.69
N ARG A 143 15.93 -4.78 -2.66
CA ARG A 143 15.36 -3.63 -1.93
C ARG A 143 15.12 -2.44 -2.85
N GLU A 144 16.04 -2.13 -3.75
CA GLU A 144 15.87 -1.06 -4.73
C GLU A 144 14.66 -1.29 -5.65
N GLN A 145 14.44 -2.53 -6.11
CA GLN A 145 13.26 -2.91 -6.90
C GLN A 145 11.97 -2.62 -6.12
N GLU A 146 11.91 -3.04 -4.86
CA GLU A 146 10.72 -2.86 -4.01
C GLU A 146 10.48 -1.40 -3.64
N ASP A 147 11.52 -0.65 -3.25
CA ASP A 147 11.41 0.77 -2.91
C ASP A 147 10.92 1.60 -4.10
N LYS A 148 11.44 1.35 -5.29
CA LYS A 148 10.99 2.02 -6.52
C LYS A 148 9.52 1.70 -6.82
N THR A 149 9.13 0.45 -6.68
CA THR A 149 7.74 0.00 -6.92
C THR A 149 6.79 0.61 -5.90
N ALA A 150 7.14 0.53 -4.61
CA ALA A 150 6.32 1.10 -3.54
C ALA A 150 6.14 2.62 -3.70
N ASN A 151 7.18 3.33 -4.11
CA ASN A 151 7.11 4.76 -4.37
C ASN A 151 6.23 5.10 -5.59
N ALA A 152 6.29 4.32 -6.67
CA ALA A 152 5.44 4.52 -7.85
C ALA A 152 3.96 4.29 -7.52
N ILE A 153 3.65 3.21 -6.80
CA ILE A 153 2.29 2.90 -6.35
C ILE A 153 1.79 3.99 -5.40
N TYR A 154 2.60 4.40 -4.42
CA TYR A 154 2.22 5.45 -3.49
C TYR A 154 1.93 6.79 -4.19
N LYS A 155 2.75 7.18 -5.15
CA LYS A 155 2.51 8.40 -5.95
C LYS A 155 1.21 8.32 -6.75
N ALA A 156 0.86 7.13 -7.22
CA ALA A 156 -0.34 6.92 -8.03
C ALA A 156 -1.64 6.94 -7.22
N CYS A 157 -1.66 6.34 -6.04
CA CYS A 157 -2.91 6.11 -5.30
C CYS A 157 -2.87 6.46 -3.80
N GLY A 158 -1.74 6.99 -3.28
CA GLY A 158 -1.59 7.38 -1.87
C GLY A 158 -1.47 6.21 -0.89
N SER A 159 -1.42 4.95 -1.38
CA SER A 159 -1.25 3.76 -0.56
C SER A 159 0.03 3.02 -0.94
N LYS A 160 0.75 2.48 0.06
CA LYS A 160 1.91 1.61 -0.18
C LYS A 160 1.48 0.15 -0.26
N PRO A 161 2.12 -0.66 -1.12
CA PRO A 161 1.89 -2.10 -1.13
C PRO A 161 2.31 -2.71 0.22
N VAL A 162 1.53 -3.70 0.69
CA VAL A 162 1.79 -4.42 1.95
C VAL A 162 2.30 -5.84 1.71
N SER A 163 2.32 -6.27 0.45
CA SER A 163 2.80 -7.59 0.04
C SER A 163 3.56 -7.50 -1.27
N VAL A 164 4.43 -8.49 -1.49
CA VAL A 164 5.20 -8.65 -2.73
C VAL A 164 5.04 -10.06 -3.25
N ARG A 165 4.92 -10.19 -4.56
CA ARG A 165 5.04 -11.46 -5.25
C ARG A 165 6.32 -11.43 -6.09
N PRO A 166 7.34 -12.22 -5.74
CA PRO A 166 8.54 -12.31 -6.56
C PRO A 166 8.21 -12.86 -7.95
N PRO A 167 8.77 -12.29 -9.02
CA PRO A 167 8.67 -12.84 -10.37
C PRO A 167 9.07 -14.32 -10.42
N TYR A 168 8.34 -15.11 -11.20
CA TYR A 168 8.56 -16.56 -11.35
C TYR A 168 8.38 -17.36 -10.05
N GLY A 169 7.91 -16.76 -8.94
CA GLY A 169 7.89 -17.38 -7.63
C GLY A 169 9.28 -17.68 -7.05
N ALA A 170 10.32 -17.09 -7.63
CA ALA A 170 11.71 -17.44 -7.35
C ALA A 170 12.26 -16.70 -6.13
N ILE A 171 12.68 -17.45 -5.12
CA ILE A 171 13.13 -16.94 -3.82
C ILE A 171 14.45 -17.62 -3.44
N ASN A 172 15.40 -16.83 -2.90
CA ASN A 172 16.59 -17.30 -2.21
C ASN A 172 16.87 -16.43 -0.98
N GLU A 173 17.98 -16.65 -0.28
CA GLU A 173 18.33 -15.88 0.92
C GLU A 173 18.54 -14.38 0.65
N ASN A 174 19.04 -13.99 -0.53
CA ASN A 174 19.17 -12.58 -0.89
C ASN A 174 17.80 -11.92 -1.06
N VAL A 175 16.83 -12.62 -1.66
CA VAL A 175 15.45 -12.13 -1.84
C VAL A 175 14.76 -11.93 -0.49
N LYS A 176 14.99 -12.83 0.47
CA LYS A 176 14.41 -12.72 1.82
C LYS A 176 15.02 -11.58 2.64
N LYS A 177 16.26 -11.18 2.35
CA LYS A 177 16.98 -10.12 3.06
C LYS A 177 16.77 -8.73 2.45
N GLY A 178 16.37 -8.63 1.20
CA GLY A 178 16.08 -7.37 0.50
C GLY A 178 14.68 -6.90 0.75
#